data_a545b18a9693ed1e00438d617baac283
#
_entry.id   a545b18a9693ed1e00438d617baac283
#
_cell.length_a   1.000
_cell.length_b   1.000
_cell.length_c   1.000
_cell.angle_alpha   90.00
_cell.angle_beta   90.00
_cell.angle_gamma   90.00
#
_symmetry.space_group_name_H-M   'P 1'
#
loop_
_entity.id
_entity.type
_entity.pdbx_description
1 polymer ?
#
loop_
_entity_poly.entity_id
_entity_poly.type
_entity_poly.pdbx_seq_one_letter_code
_entity_poly.pdbx_strand_id
1 'polypeptide(L)' 'MIRYEDIIRKIHLLENQKSKNDERIKKHTEENILITSKLKLLTQKKEMMEKMESELSDIIPSANKNKETKENEN' A
#
# COMPACT_ATOMS: atom_id res chain seq x y z
N MET A 1 1.08 -47.90 11.52
CA MET A 1 0.90 -48.13 10.07
C MET A 1 -0.04 -47.10 9.50
N ILE A 2 0.33 -46.50 8.39
CA ILE A 2 -0.49 -45.47 7.72
C ILE A 2 -1.64 -46.14 6.99
N ARG A 3 -2.86 -45.66 7.22
CA ARG A 3 -4.04 -46.19 6.58
C ARG A 3 -4.45 -45.29 5.41
N TYR A 4 -5.18 -45.86 4.47
CA TYR A 4 -5.74 -45.11 3.34
C TYR A 4 -6.58 -43.92 3.83
N GLU A 5 -7.42 -44.12 4.85
CA GLU A 5 -8.25 -43.07 5.42
C GLU A 5 -7.44 -41.90 5.99
N ASP A 6 -6.26 -42.19 6.55
CA ASP A 6 -5.39 -41.15 7.08
C ASP A 6 -4.84 -40.27 5.97
N ILE A 7 -4.52 -40.89 4.83
CA ILE A 7 -4.05 -40.16 3.66
C ILE A 7 -5.15 -39.27 3.11
N ILE A 8 -6.37 -39.80 2.99
CA ILE A 8 -7.53 -39.01 2.49
C ILE A 8 -7.82 -37.84 3.42
N ARG A 9 -7.80 -38.08 4.73
CA ARG A 9 -8.01 -37.01 5.71
C ARG A 9 -6.96 -35.91 5.57
N LYS A 10 -5.72 -36.31 5.39
CA LYS A 10 -4.63 -35.32 5.23
C LYS A 10 -4.79 -34.52 3.93
N ILE A 11 -5.19 -35.17 2.87
CA ILE A 11 -5.48 -34.49 1.60
C ILE A 11 -6.55 -33.42 1.80
N HIS A 12 -7.68 -33.80 2.43
CA HIS A 12 -8.77 -32.82 2.68
C HIS A 12 -8.32 -31.68 3.57
N LEU A 13 -7.52 -31.95 4.58
CA LEU A 13 -6.99 -30.91 5.46
C LEU A 13 -6.13 -29.91 4.67
N LEU A 14 -5.24 -30.42 3.85
CA LEU A 14 -4.35 -29.58 3.03
C LEU A 14 -5.12 -28.81 1.97
N GLU A 15 -6.13 -29.42 1.35
CA GLU A 15 -6.99 -28.75 0.39
C GLU A 15 -7.74 -27.59 1.06
N ASN A 16 -8.25 -27.80 2.27
CA ASN A 16 -8.93 -26.74 3.04
C ASN A 16 -7.97 -25.60 3.39
N GLN A 17 -6.76 -25.93 3.82
CA GLN A 17 -5.75 -24.92 4.12
C GLN A 17 -5.38 -24.10 2.88
N LYS A 18 -5.22 -24.78 1.77
CA LYS A 18 -4.92 -24.10 0.50
C LYS A 18 -6.05 -23.16 0.10
N SER A 19 -7.30 -23.63 0.22
CA SER A 19 -8.46 -22.83 -0.12
C SER A 19 -8.53 -21.55 0.73
N LYS A 20 -8.30 -21.66 2.04
CA LYS A 20 -8.28 -20.51 2.93
C LYS A 20 -7.17 -19.53 2.58
N ASN A 21 -6.01 -20.05 2.25
CA ASN A 21 -4.89 -19.21 1.85
C ASN A 21 -5.19 -18.48 0.53
N ASP A 22 -5.82 -19.17 -0.42
CA ASP A 22 -6.22 -18.57 -1.69
C ASP A 22 -7.22 -17.42 -1.49
N GLU A 23 -8.16 -17.58 -0.56
CA GLU A 23 -9.10 -16.52 -0.20
C GLU A 23 -8.37 -15.31 0.39
N ARG A 24 -7.41 -15.55 1.27
CA ARG A 24 -6.60 -14.47 1.86
C ARG A 24 -5.76 -13.75 0.82
N ILE A 25 -5.16 -14.49 -0.09
CA ILE A 25 -4.38 -13.92 -1.19
C ILE A 25 -5.26 -13.03 -2.05
N LYS A 26 -6.46 -13.51 -2.39
CA LYS A 26 -7.43 -12.74 -3.18
C LYS A 26 -7.79 -11.44 -2.46
N LYS A 27 -8.11 -11.53 -1.18
CA LYS A 27 -8.48 -10.38 -0.36
C LYS A 27 -7.35 -9.35 -0.31
N HIS A 28 -6.15 -9.80 -0.03
CA HIS A 28 -4.98 -8.91 0.05
C HIS A 28 -4.62 -8.32 -1.30
N THR A 29 -4.81 -9.06 -2.38
CA THR A 29 -4.61 -8.56 -3.73
C THR A 29 -5.59 -7.42 -4.03
N GLU A 30 -6.86 -7.58 -3.69
CA GLU A 30 -7.87 -6.53 -3.84
C GLU A 30 -7.55 -5.30 -2.99
N GLU A 31 -7.13 -5.51 -1.76
CA GLU A 31 -6.70 -4.43 -0.87
C GLU A 31 -5.50 -3.67 -1.46
N ASN A 32 -4.54 -4.39 -2.01
CA ASN A 32 -3.36 -3.79 -2.62
C ASN A 32 -3.70 -2.95 -3.85
N ILE A 33 -4.68 -3.37 -4.62
CA ILE A 33 -5.16 -2.58 -5.76
C ILE A 33 -5.70 -1.22 -5.28
N LEU A 34 -6.50 -1.24 -4.21
CA LEU A 34 -7.04 0.00 -3.63
C LEU A 34 -5.93 0.88 -3.06
N ILE A 35 -4.99 0.27 -2.35
CA ILE A 35 -3.85 1.00 -1.78
C ILE A 35 -3.01 1.64 -2.89
N THR A 36 -2.74 0.91 -3.95
CA THR A 36 -1.98 1.40 -5.10
C THR A 36 -2.67 2.61 -5.73
N SER A 37 -3.99 2.56 -5.88
CA SER A 37 -4.77 3.69 -6.41
C SER A 37 -4.67 4.92 -5.51
N LYS A 38 -4.75 4.71 -4.20
CA LYS A 38 -4.63 5.81 -3.23
C LYS A 38 -3.22 6.42 -3.23
N LEU A 39 -2.21 5.57 -3.31
CA LEU A 39 -0.82 6.02 -3.39
C LEU A 39 -0.59 6.86 -4.64
N LYS A 40 -1.12 6.42 -5.76
CA LYS A 40 -0.99 7.16 -7.02
C LYS A 40 -1.60 8.54 -6.91
N LEU A 41 -2.82 8.63 -6.36
CA LEU A 41 -3.50 9.89 -6.19
C LEU A 41 -2.73 10.83 -5.25
N LEU A 42 -2.30 10.31 -4.11
CA LEU A 42 -1.54 11.10 -3.13
C LEU A 42 -0.21 11.57 -3.70
N THR A 43 0.47 10.73 -4.45
CA THR A 43 1.74 11.09 -5.09
C THR A 43 1.53 12.20 -6.11
N GLN A 44 0.46 12.13 -6.91
CA GLN A 44 0.12 13.19 -7.86
C GLN A 44 -0.16 14.51 -7.15
N LYS A 45 -0.91 14.47 -6.05
CA LYS A 45 -1.22 15.67 -5.27
C LYS A 45 0.02 16.26 -4.62
N LYS A 46 0.89 15.40 -4.11
CA LYS A 46 2.17 15.82 -3.54
C LYS A 46 3.01 16.56 -4.58
N GLU A 47 3.13 16.00 -5.79
CA GLU A 47 3.89 16.62 -6.87
C GLU A 47 3.30 17.98 -7.28
N MET A 48 1.98 18.07 -7.34
CA MET A 48 1.30 19.32 -7.63
C MET A 48 1.58 20.38 -6.57
N MET A 49 1.56 19.99 -5.29
CA MET A 49 1.84 20.90 -4.19
C MET A 49 3.29 21.38 -4.22
N GLU A 50 4.22 20.47 -4.48
CA GLU A 50 5.64 20.81 -4.59
C GLU A 50 5.89 21.78 -5.74
N LYS A 51 5.21 21.56 -6.86
CA LYS A 51 5.29 22.45 -8.00
C LYS A 51 4.75 23.85 -7.66
N MET A 52 3.59 23.91 -6.98
CA MET A 52 3.01 25.15 -6.52
C MET A 52 3.94 25.90 -5.57
N GLU A 53 4.52 25.20 -4.62
CA GLU A 53 5.47 25.80 -3.70
C GLU A 53 6.68 26.38 -4.43
N SER A 54 7.20 25.66 -5.41
CA SER A 54 8.33 26.12 -6.21
C SER A 54 7.97 27.39 -6.99
N GLU A 55 6.78 27.41 -7.61
CA GLU A 55 6.31 28.60 -8.35
C GLU A 55 6.11 29.79 -7.42
N LEU A 56 5.53 29.55 -6.23
CA LEU A 56 5.27 30.61 -5.26
C LEU A 56 6.55 31.13 -4.61
N SER A 57 7.57 30.27 -4.43
CA SER A 57 8.82 30.70 -3.82
C SER A 57 9.58 31.72 -4.69
N ASP A 58 9.35 31.72 -5.99
CA ASP A 58 9.92 32.73 -6.89
C ASP A 58 9.23 34.09 -6.76
N ILE A 59 7.97 34.07 -6.33
CA ILE A 59 7.16 35.29 -6.19
C ILE A 59 7.07 35.76 -4.75
N ILE A 60 6.96 34.83 -3.81
CA ILE A 60 6.78 35.10 -2.38
C ILE A 60 7.93 34.43 -1.60
N PRO A 61 8.96 35.18 -1.23
CA PRO A 61 10.09 34.61 -0.48
C PRO A 61 9.69 33.94 0.83
N SER A 62 8.61 34.36 1.46
CA SER A 62 8.13 33.75 2.72
C SER A 62 7.67 32.29 2.55
N ALA A 63 7.19 31.90 1.36
CA ALA A 63 6.78 30.54 1.09
C ALA A 63 7.98 29.58 1.15
N ASN A 64 9.12 29.99 0.61
CA ASN A 64 10.36 29.22 0.67
C ASN A 64 10.86 29.09 2.11
N LYS A 65 10.77 30.14 2.87
CA LYS A 65 11.14 30.17 4.27
C LYS A 65 10.29 29.22 5.11
N ASN A 66 9.00 29.17 4.88
CA ASN A 66 8.08 28.27 5.55
C ASN A 66 8.41 26.80 5.26
N LYS A 67 8.80 26.52 4.05
CA LYS A 67 9.21 25.16 3.64
C LYS A 67 10.44 24.72 4.44
N GLU A 68 11.42 25.57 4.57
CA GLU A 68 12.62 25.27 5.35
C GLU A 68 12.29 25.03 6.83
N THR A 69 11.41 25.82 7.39
CA THR A 69 10.97 25.67 8.78
C THR A 69 10.31 24.30 8.99
N LYS A 70 9.45 23.87 8.08
CA LYS A 70 8.79 22.57 8.18
C LYS A 70 9.79 21.43 8.12
N GLU A 71 10.77 21.51 7.25
CA GLU A 71 11.82 20.50 7.15
C GLU A 71 12.63 20.39 8.42
N ASN A 72 12.92 21.52 9.05
CA ASN A 72 13.68 21.57 10.30
C ASN A 72 12.91 21.01 11.50
N GLU A 73 11.61 21.12 11.51
CA GLU A 73 10.76 20.57 12.55
C GLU A 73 10.66 19.05 12.51
N ASN A 74 10.85 18.45 11.38
CA ASN A 74 10.81 16.99 11.20
C ASN A 74 12.18 16.36 11.45
#